data_26d6327b4efc61e7de38d3839dd3075e
#
_entry.id   26d6327b4efc61e7de38d3839dd3075e
#
_cell.length_a   1.000
_cell.length_b   1.000
_cell.length_c   1.000
_cell.angle_alpha   90.00
_cell.angle_beta   90.00
_cell.angle_gamma   90.00
#
_symmetry.space_group_name_H-M   'P 1'
#
loop_
_entity.id
_entity.type
_entity.pdbx_description
1 polymer ?
#
loop_
_entity_poly.entity_id
_entity_poly.type
_entity_poly.pdbx_seq_one_letter_code
_entity_poly.pdbx_strand_id
1 'polypeptide(L)'
;MTNAKFESNRHRILRVQLYIEGHLDDELPLKRLAAVAHLSPYHFHRIFRATVGEGVAEYVRRVRLEAAAIALKATTDEVTKVAFNTGYGSHEAFTRAFRRRFGVSPSDFRSDHIANFKHKDSDMTSQTQEREICTAMLPAMRVAFLRHIGPYQESGATFQKMMEWAFLKGLFNPQTKVLSICHDDPEVTPSEKIRLDCCVTVDDSFTPEGEVEAQTIPAGEYAVLTHRGSYDGLADSYRWLYGEWLSTSAREFANRPPFEIYVNNPSDTPEDDLVTKICILLQPA
;
A
#
# COMPACT_ATOMS: atom_id res chain seq x y z
N MET A 1 -29.77 -12.75 -11.78
CA MET A 1 -28.95 -12.27 -12.92
C MET A 1 -28.21 -10.95 -12.65
N THR A 2 -28.66 -10.08 -11.76
CA THR A 2 -28.07 -8.77 -11.48
C THR A 2 -26.76 -8.86 -10.67
N ASN A 3 -26.64 -9.81 -9.76
CA ASN A 3 -25.50 -9.89 -8.82
C ASN A 3 -24.19 -10.34 -9.51
N ALA A 4 -24.22 -11.36 -10.34
CA ALA A 4 -23.04 -11.88 -11.04
C ALA A 4 -22.44 -10.88 -12.06
N LYS A 5 -23.28 -10.03 -12.68
CA LYS A 5 -22.81 -9.00 -13.62
C LYS A 5 -22.20 -7.80 -12.89
N PHE A 6 -22.69 -7.48 -11.70
CA PHE A 6 -22.17 -6.43 -10.85
C PHE A 6 -20.82 -6.83 -10.23
N GLU A 7 -20.70 -8.07 -9.74
CA GLU A 7 -19.44 -8.65 -9.25
C GLU A 7 -18.37 -8.68 -10.36
N SER A 8 -18.73 -9.09 -11.57
CA SER A 8 -17.83 -9.03 -12.74
C SER A 8 -17.31 -7.63 -13.04
N ASN A 9 -18.12 -6.58 -12.85
CA ASN A 9 -17.67 -5.21 -13.07
C ASN A 9 -16.71 -4.72 -11.97
N ARG A 10 -16.97 -5.03 -10.70
CA ARG A 10 -16.04 -4.71 -9.60
C ARG A 10 -14.66 -5.33 -9.83
N HIS A 11 -14.64 -6.59 -10.18
CA HIS A 11 -13.41 -7.32 -10.48
C HIS A 11 -12.64 -6.70 -11.67
N ARG A 12 -13.33 -6.34 -12.75
CA ARG A 12 -12.72 -5.64 -13.90
C ARG A 12 -12.12 -4.30 -13.50
N ILE A 13 -12.81 -3.55 -12.64
CA ILE A 13 -12.31 -2.24 -12.18
C ILE A 13 -11.12 -2.44 -11.24
N LEU A 14 -11.13 -3.42 -10.33
CA LEU A 14 -9.99 -3.72 -9.47
C LEU A 14 -8.73 -4.05 -10.30
N ARG A 15 -8.84 -4.85 -11.37
CA ARG A 15 -7.72 -5.10 -12.28
C ARG A 15 -7.17 -3.83 -12.94
N VAL A 16 -8.06 -2.89 -13.28
CA VAL A 16 -7.60 -1.59 -13.81
C VAL A 16 -6.89 -0.77 -12.73
N GLN A 17 -7.37 -0.79 -11.49
CA GLN A 17 -6.69 -0.12 -10.38
C GLN A 17 -5.29 -0.71 -10.16
N LEU A 18 -5.17 -2.03 -10.09
CA LEU A 18 -3.86 -2.73 -10.01
C LEU A 18 -2.94 -2.38 -11.18
N TYR A 19 -3.52 -2.32 -12.39
CA TYR A 19 -2.77 -1.93 -13.57
C TYR A 19 -2.23 -0.50 -13.46
N ILE A 20 -3.06 0.46 -13.03
CA ILE A 20 -2.65 1.86 -12.80
C ILE A 20 -1.55 1.92 -11.74
N GLU A 21 -1.72 1.22 -10.62
CA GLU A 21 -0.78 1.19 -9.49
C GLU A 21 0.60 0.63 -9.88
N GLY A 22 0.62 -0.34 -10.79
CA GLY A 22 1.86 -0.91 -11.34
C GLY A 22 2.53 -0.11 -12.48
N HIS A 23 1.88 0.97 -12.98
CA HIS A 23 2.31 1.71 -14.17
C HIS A 23 2.15 3.22 -13.99
N LEU A 24 2.49 3.75 -12.80
CA LEU A 24 2.28 5.16 -12.49
C LEU A 24 3.11 6.12 -13.35
N ASP A 25 4.27 5.68 -13.81
CA ASP A 25 5.19 6.41 -14.69
C ASP A 25 4.78 6.37 -16.18
N ASP A 26 3.91 5.43 -16.57
CA ASP A 26 3.44 5.26 -17.94
C ASP A 26 2.36 6.27 -18.34
N GLU A 27 2.19 6.47 -19.64
CA GLU A 27 0.97 7.07 -20.18
C GLU A 27 -0.21 6.11 -20.00
N LEU A 28 -1.26 6.59 -19.33
CA LEU A 28 -2.47 5.82 -18.98
C LEU A 28 -3.71 6.38 -19.71
N PRO A 29 -3.75 6.34 -21.06
CA PRO A 29 -4.88 6.86 -21.79
C PRO A 29 -6.14 6.01 -21.53
N LEU A 30 -7.31 6.66 -21.54
CA LEU A 30 -8.60 6.00 -21.28
C LEU A 30 -8.81 4.73 -22.11
N LYS A 31 -8.36 4.74 -23.39
CA LYS A 31 -8.49 3.59 -24.30
C LYS A 31 -7.70 2.37 -23.80
N ARG A 32 -6.47 2.57 -23.29
CA ARG A 32 -5.63 1.50 -22.71
C ARG A 32 -6.28 0.91 -21.47
N LEU A 33 -6.77 1.76 -20.57
CA LEU A 33 -7.42 1.32 -19.33
C LEU A 33 -8.75 0.59 -19.58
N ALA A 34 -9.53 1.06 -20.55
CA ALA A 34 -10.75 0.39 -20.99
C ALA A 34 -10.48 -1.01 -21.57
N ALA A 35 -9.36 -1.17 -22.32
CA ALA A 35 -8.95 -2.47 -22.84
C ALA A 35 -8.58 -3.45 -21.71
N VAL A 36 -7.90 -2.98 -20.65
CA VAL A 36 -7.62 -3.81 -19.44
C VAL A 36 -8.91 -4.30 -18.78
N ALA A 37 -9.96 -3.48 -18.76
CA ALA A 37 -11.27 -3.86 -18.25
C ALA A 37 -12.09 -4.74 -19.21
N HIS A 38 -11.64 -4.96 -20.46
CA HIS A 38 -12.44 -5.55 -21.56
C HIS A 38 -13.76 -4.83 -21.78
N LEU A 39 -13.73 -3.49 -21.76
CA LEU A 39 -14.88 -2.60 -21.95
C LEU A 39 -14.61 -1.58 -23.04
N SER A 40 -15.69 -1.05 -23.66
CA SER A 40 -15.56 0.15 -24.46
C SER A 40 -15.18 1.37 -23.60
N PRO A 41 -14.45 2.38 -24.10
CA PRO A 41 -14.07 3.56 -23.32
C PRO A 41 -15.26 4.28 -22.67
N TYR A 42 -16.42 4.33 -23.34
CA TYR A 42 -17.64 4.93 -22.82
C TYR A 42 -18.21 4.16 -21.62
N HIS A 43 -18.35 2.84 -21.73
CA HIS A 43 -18.85 2.00 -20.66
C HIS A 43 -17.85 1.95 -19.50
N PHE A 44 -16.56 1.83 -19.81
CA PHE A 44 -15.51 1.85 -18.79
C PHE A 44 -15.56 3.10 -17.93
N HIS A 45 -15.59 4.29 -18.53
CA HIS A 45 -15.64 5.55 -17.78
C HIS A 45 -16.83 5.60 -16.78
N ARG A 46 -18.01 5.18 -17.24
CA ARG A 46 -19.23 5.17 -16.39
C ARG A 46 -19.15 4.14 -15.27
N ILE A 47 -18.69 2.93 -15.58
CA ILE A 47 -18.58 1.85 -14.60
C ILE A 47 -17.49 2.19 -13.58
N PHE A 48 -16.34 2.67 -14.04
CA PHE A 48 -15.24 3.10 -13.15
C PHE A 48 -15.75 4.14 -12.14
N ARG A 49 -16.36 5.22 -12.62
CA ARG A 49 -16.89 6.28 -11.74
C ARG A 49 -17.96 5.77 -10.77
N ALA A 50 -18.84 4.90 -11.21
CA ALA A 50 -19.89 4.31 -10.36
C ALA A 50 -19.31 3.36 -9.29
N THR A 51 -18.19 2.69 -9.59
CA THR A 51 -17.55 1.72 -8.68
C THR A 51 -16.58 2.39 -7.69
N VAL A 52 -15.79 3.38 -8.18
CA VAL A 52 -14.70 4.02 -7.41
C VAL A 52 -15.12 5.34 -6.78
N GLY A 53 -16.23 5.93 -7.24
CA GLY A 53 -16.73 7.23 -6.74
C GLY A 53 -16.05 8.45 -7.35
N GLU A 54 -15.00 8.28 -8.18
CA GLU A 54 -14.29 9.36 -8.86
C GLU A 54 -13.99 9.01 -10.31
N GLY A 55 -13.70 10.02 -11.14
CA GLY A 55 -13.32 9.81 -12.54
C GLY A 55 -11.93 9.17 -12.66
N VAL A 56 -11.72 8.35 -13.71
CA VAL A 56 -10.44 7.64 -13.89
C VAL A 56 -9.22 8.59 -13.94
N ALA A 57 -9.35 9.77 -14.57
CA ALA A 57 -8.26 10.74 -14.62
C ALA A 57 -7.98 11.39 -13.24
N GLU A 58 -9.01 11.56 -12.42
CA GLU A 58 -8.88 12.01 -11.02
C GLU A 58 -8.18 10.97 -10.17
N TYR A 59 -8.61 9.70 -10.30
CA TYR A 59 -8.00 8.56 -9.63
C TYR A 59 -6.50 8.47 -9.94
N VAL A 60 -6.13 8.45 -11.24
CA VAL A 60 -4.70 8.39 -11.68
C VAL A 60 -3.90 9.55 -11.08
N ARG A 61 -4.44 10.78 -11.15
CA ARG A 61 -3.76 11.96 -10.60
C ARG A 61 -3.57 11.85 -9.09
N ARG A 62 -4.60 11.41 -8.37
CA ARG A 62 -4.56 11.23 -6.91
C ARG A 62 -3.50 10.20 -6.53
N VAL A 63 -3.54 9.00 -7.08
CA VAL A 63 -2.61 7.92 -6.75
C VAL A 63 -1.16 8.30 -7.09
N ARG A 64 -0.92 9.02 -8.20
CA ARG A 64 0.39 9.56 -8.54
C ARG A 64 0.92 10.55 -7.51
N LEU A 65 0.07 11.47 -7.04
CA LEU A 65 0.49 12.47 -6.04
C LEU A 65 0.69 11.85 -4.66
N GLU A 66 -0.12 10.87 -4.28
CA GLU A 66 0.03 10.11 -3.05
C GLU A 66 1.33 9.29 -3.07
N ALA A 67 1.60 8.56 -4.16
CA ALA A 67 2.88 7.86 -4.34
C ALA A 67 4.09 8.82 -4.31
N ALA A 68 3.97 10.00 -4.91
CA ALA A 68 5.02 11.02 -4.85
C ALA A 68 5.24 11.54 -3.43
N ALA A 69 4.20 11.77 -2.65
CA ALA A 69 4.31 12.20 -1.26
C ALA A 69 4.99 11.14 -0.39
N ILE A 70 4.64 9.86 -0.57
CA ILE A 70 5.31 8.74 0.10
C ILE A 70 6.80 8.68 -0.30
N ALA A 71 7.12 8.80 -1.59
CA ALA A 71 8.50 8.81 -2.07
C ALA A 71 9.32 9.98 -1.50
N LEU A 72 8.71 11.17 -1.38
CA LEU A 72 9.36 12.35 -0.77
C LEU A 72 9.67 12.15 0.72
N LYS A 73 8.87 11.35 1.43
CA LYS A 73 9.10 10.97 2.83
C LYS A 73 10.17 9.87 2.96
N ALA A 74 10.23 8.94 2.01
CA ALA A 74 10.95 7.68 2.12
C ALA A 74 12.33 7.69 1.44
N THR A 75 12.62 8.66 0.57
CA THR A 75 13.86 8.69 -0.23
C THR A 75 14.52 10.07 -0.25
N THR A 76 15.81 10.08 -0.56
CA THR A 76 16.59 11.32 -0.83
C THR A 76 16.55 11.72 -2.31
N ASP A 77 15.79 11.02 -3.14
CA ASP A 77 15.67 11.30 -4.58
C ASP A 77 15.33 12.76 -4.86
N GLU A 78 15.94 13.34 -5.89
CA GLU A 78 15.59 14.68 -6.34
C GLU A 78 14.09 14.80 -6.66
N VAL A 79 13.48 15.93 -6.33
CA VAL A 79 12.07 16.20 -6.60
C VAL A 79 11.71 15.97 -8.07
N THR A 80 12.62 16.28 -8.99
CA THR A 80 12.48 16.04 -10.43
C THR A 80 12.40 14.54 -10.75
N LYS A 81 13.24 13.72 -10.11
CA LYS A 81 13.22 12.26 -10.28
C LYS A 81 11.90 11.67 -9.73
N VAL A 82 11.44 12.12 -8.56
CA VAL A 82 10.13 11.72 -8.00
C VAL A 82 9.00 12.09 -8.96
N ALA A 83 9.03 13.28 -9.57
CA ALA A 83 8.03 13.71 -10.54
C ALA A 83 7.95 12.77 -11.75
N PHE A 84 9.09 12.42 -12.35
CA PHE A 84 9.12 11.51 -13.50
C PHE A 84 8.69 10.09 -13.12
N ASN A 85 9.17 9.55 -12.01
CA ASN A 85 8.81 8.21 -11.51
C ASN A 85 7.32 8.07 -11.16
N THR A 86 6.62 9.20 -10.99
CA THR A 86 5.17 9.24 -10.77
C THR A 86 4.39 9.75 -11.97
N GLY A 87 4.99 9.73 -13.15
CA GLY A 87 4.34 9.96 -14.45
C GLY A 87 4.03 11.41 -14.79
N TYR A 88 4.79 12.37 -14.23
CA TYR A 88 4.72 13.76 -14.64
C TYR A 88 5.80 14.08 -15.67
N GLY A 89 5.39 14.71 -16.78
CA GLY A 89 6.29 15.06 -17.90
C GLY A 89 7.19 16.26 -17.62
N SER A 90 6.97 17.02 -16.53
CA SER A 90 7.85 18.13 -16.12
C SER A 90 7.75 18.42 -14.63
N HIS A 91 8.83 18.96 -14.07
CA HIS A 91 8.92 19.41 -12.68
C HIS A 91 7.84 20.48 -12.35
N GLU A 92 7.60 21.41 -13.28
CA GLU A 92 6.64 22.50 -13.07
C GLU A 92 5.20 21.99 -13.01
N ALA A 93 4.83 21.04 -13.90
CA ALA A 93 3.50 20.44 -13.91
C ALA A 93 3.26 19.65 -12.61
N PHE A 94 4.26 18.89 -12.18
CA PHE A 94 4.26 18.18 -10.91
C PHE A 94 4.08 19.13 -9.72
N THR A 95 4.96 20.14 -9.60
CA THR A 95 4.94 21.10 -8.48
C THR A 95 3.60 21.82 -8.37
N ARG A 96 3.00 22.24 -9.51
CA ARG A 96 1.67 22.85 -9.51
C ARG A 96 0.59 21.88 -9.04
N ALA A 97 0.61 20.61 -9.49
CA ALA A 97 -0.36 19.60 -9.10
C ALA A 97 -0.21 19.23 -7.62
N PHE A 98 1.03 19.06 -7.15
CA PHE A 98 1.36 18.74 -5.77
C PHE A 98 0.91 19.86 -4.81
N ARG A 99 1.26 21.12 -5.11
CA ARG A 99 0.84 22.28 -4.30
C ARG A 99 -0.69 22.42 -4.25
N ARG A 100 -1.39 22.14 -5.35
CA ARG A 100 -2.87 22.14 -5.36
C ARG A 100 -3.46 21.09 -4.43
N ARG A 101 -2.81 19.93 -4.31
CA ARG A 101 -3.28 18.80 -3.51
C ARG A 101 -2.94 18.93 -2.04
N PHE A 102 -1.72 19.35 -1.72
CA PHE A 102 -1.15 19.35 -0.37
C PHE A 102 -0.95 20.73 0.24
N GLY A 103 -1.15 21.81 -0.51
CA GLY A 103 -1.02 23.19 -0.03
C GLY A 103 0.40 23.74 -0.01
N VAL A 104 1.41 22.86 -0.07
CA VAL A 104 2.85 23.20 0.00
C VAL A 104 3.61 22.67 -1.21
N SER A 105 4.83 23.16 -1.44
CA SER A 105 5.68 22.61 -2.51
C SER A 105 6.23 21.23 -2.13
N PRO A 106 6.64 20.39 -3.11
CA PRO A 106 7.26 19.09 -2.81
C PRO A 106 8.50 19.20 -1.91
N SER A 107 9.31 20.25 -2.10
CA SER A 107 10.52 20.49 -1.29
C SER A 107 10.17 20.87 0.15
N ASP A 108 9.17 21.77 0.34
CA ASP A 108 8.70 22.15 1.66
C ASP A 108 8.08 20.96 2.38
N PHE A 109 7.27 20.16 1.66
CA PHE A 109 6.66 18.95 2.19
C PHE A 109 7.70 17.97 2.76
N ARG A 110 8.80 17.74 2.01
CA ARG A 110 9.93 16.93 2.49
C ARG A 110 10.59 17.53 3.72
N SER A 111 10.86 18.83 3.68
CA SER A 111 11.54 19.53 4.77
C SER A 111 10.72 19.54 6.06
N ASP A 112 9.42 19.78 5.95
CA ASP A 112 8.48 19.78 7.08
C ASP A 112 8.36 18.38 7.68
N HIS A 113 8.36 17.33 6.85
CA HIS A 113 8.35 15.96 7.33
C HIS A 113 9.61 15.69 8.17
N ILE A 114 10.80 16.00 7.66
CA ILE A 114 12.08 15.83 8.38
C ILE A 114 12.11 16.66 9.67
N ALA A 115 11.61 17.90 9.64
CA ALA A 115 11.58 18.77 10.82
C ALA A 115 10.63 18.26 11.91
N ASN A 116 9.44 17.80 11.52
CA ASN A 116 8.44 17.26 12.44
C ASN A 116 8.92 15.98 13.15
N PHE A 117 9.76 15.15 12.50
CA PHE A 117 10.41 14.03 13.16
C PHE A 117 11.36 14.48 14.25
N LYS A 118 12.25 15.47 13.97
CA LYS A 118 13.24 15.97 14.93
C LYS A 118 12.62 16.63 16.17
N HIS A 119 11.42 17.23 16.03
CA HIS A 119 10.75 17.90 17.15
C HIS A 119 9.94 16.94 18.04
N LYS A 120 9.34 15.89 17.49
CA LYS A 120 8.58 14.91 18.28
C LYS A 120 9.46 13.97 19.10
N ASP A 121 10.70 13.72 18.66
CA ASP A 121 11.67 12.91 19.43
C ASP A 121 12.12 13.60 20.72
N SER A 122 12.08 14.94 20.81
CA SER A 122 12.43 15.65 22.06
C SER A 122 11.40 15.49 23.18
N ASP A 123 10.15 15.15 22.85
CA ASP A 123 9.06 14.97 23.85
C ASP A 123 8.86 13.49 24.26
N MET A 124 9.43 12.52 23.51
CA MET A 124 9.28 11.08 23.76
C MET A 124 10.51 10.44 24.45
N THR A 125 11.25 11.17 25.28
CA THR A 125 12.34 10.62 26.10
C THR A 125 11.84 9.74 27.27
N SER A 126 10.91 8.82 27.02
CA SER A 126 10.48 7.85 28.02
C SER A 126 10.05 6.54 27.36
N GLN A 127 10.97 5.63 27.28
CA GLN A 127 10.96 4.22 26.86
C GLN A 127 11.67 3.99 25.53
N THR A 128 13.00 3.91 25.61
CA THR A 128 13.83 3.25 24.60
C THR A 128 13.57 1.73 24.70
N GLN A 129 12.41 1.30 24.20
CA GLN A 129 12.20 -0.11 23.97
C GLN A 129 13.06 -0.44 22.75
N GLU A 130 14.11 -1.27 22.93
CA GLU A 130 14.91 -1.78 21.81
C GLU A 130 13.97 -2.40 20.80
N ARG A 131 13.78 -1.72 19.67
CA ARG A 131 12.91 -2.23 18.60
C ARG A 131 13.67 -3.30 17.84
N GLU A 132 13.07 -4.49 17.74
CA GLU A 132 13.63 -5.63 17.02
C GLU A 132 13.51 -5.40 15.51
N ILE A 133 14.59 -4.91 14.89
CA ILE A 133 14.68 -4.69 13.44
C ILE A 133 15.87 -5.43 12.85
N CYS A 134 15.67 -6.01 11.67
CA CYS A 134 16.75 -6.62 10.90
C CYS A 134 16.54 -6.39 9.40
N THR A 135 17.59 -6.61 8.61
CA THR A 135 17.46 -6.74 7.15
C THR A 135 17.44 -8.22 6.78
N ALA A 136 16.56 -8.62 5.87
CA ALA A 136 16.41 -10.01 5.45
C ALA A 136 16.10 -10.12 3.96
N MET A 137 16.72 -11.13 3.30
CA MET A 137 16.33 -11.52 1.96
C MET A 137 15.04 -12.31 2.03
N LEU A 138 13.96 -11.80 1.45
CA LEU A 138 12.69 -12.50 1.35
C LEU A 138 12.49 -13.00 -0.09
N PRO A 139 12.01 -14.24 -0.27
CA PRO A 139 11.65 -14.76 -1.59
C PRO A 139 10.42 -14.03 -2.12
N ALA A 140 10.17 -14.10 -3.42
CA ALA A 140 8.91 -13.69 -3.99
C ALA A 140 7.77 -14.51 -3.36
N MET A 141 6.66 -13.84 -3.05
CA MET A 141 5.48 -14.48 -2.48
C MET A 141 4.26 -14.15 -3.34
N ARG A 142 3.62 -15.20 -3.87
CA ARG A 142 2.31 -15.03 -4.51
C ARG A 142 1.24 -15.00 -3.45
N VAL A 143 0.33 -14.02 -3.54
CA VAL A 143 -0.76 -13.84 -2.59
C VAL A 143 -2.10 -13.74 -3.30
N ALA A 144 -3.12 -14.37 -2.72
CA ALA A 144 -4.52 -14.10 -3.01
C ALA A 144 -5.02 -13.03 -2.05
N PHE A 145 -5.86 -12.11 -2.49
CA PHE A 145 -6.31 -11.01 -1.65
C PHE A 145 -7.73 -10.51 -1.95
N LEU A 146 -8.32 -9.89 -0.94
CA LEU A 146 -9.48 -9.01 -1.05
C LEU A 146 -9.07 -7.59 -0.70
N ARG A 147 -9.47 -6.61 -1.53
CA ARG A 147 -9.17 -5.19 -1.28
C ARG A 147 -10.21 -4.57 -0.35
N HIS A 148 -9.72 -4.01 0.75
CA HIS A 148 -10.43 -3.07 1.61
C HIS A 148 -10.21 -1.63 1.13
N ILE A 149 -11.25 -0.82 1.16
CA ILE A 149 -11.20 0.64 0.92
C ILE A 149 -11.84 1.31 2.13
N GLY A 150 -11.07 2.12 2.83
CA GLY A 150 -11.48 2.80 4.07
C GLY A 150 -10.37 2.81 5.11
N PRO A 151 -10.65 3.33 6.32
CA PRO A 151 -9.69 3.34 7.42
C PRO A 151 -9.14 1.93 7.71
N TYR A 152 -7.85 1.82 8.01
CA TYR A 152 -7.21 0.54 8.33
C TYR A 152 -7.91 -0.20 9.48
N GLN A 153 -8.41 0.54 10.48
CA GLN A 153 -9.12 -0.01 11.64
C GLN A 153 -10.46 -0.70 11.27
N GLU A 154 -11.03 -0.38 10.11
CA GLU A 154 -12.28 -0.95 9.62
C GLU A 154 -12.06 -2.20 8.72
N SER A 155 -10.82 -2.64 8.54
CA SER A 155 -10.47 -3.77 7.64
C SER A 155 -10.91 -5.14 8.17
N GLY A 156 -11.29 -5.26 9.44
CA GLY A 156 -11.61 -6.53 10.10
C GLY A 156 -12.62 -7.39 9.35
N ALA A 157 -13.71 -6.78 8.83
CA ALA A 157 -14.72 -7.51 8.06
C ALA A 157 -14.16 -8.07 6.72
N THR A 158 -13.22 -7.35 6.09
CA THR A 158 -12.56 -7.82 4.87
C THR A 158 -11.58 -8.96 5.17
N PHE A 159 -10.84 -8.87 6.28
CA PHE A 159 -10.01 -9.98 6.76
C PHE A 159 -10.83 -11.21 7.07
N GLN A 160 -11.93 -11.08 7.81
CA GLN A 160 -12.81 -12.20 8.11
C GLN A 160 -13.29 -12.89 6.82
N LYS A 161 -13.77 -12.12 5.84
CA LYS A 161 -14.20 -12.66 4.55
C LYS A 161 -13.06 -13.38 3.80
N MET A 162 -11.84 -12.83 3.85
CA MET A 162 -10.66 -13.46 3.24
C MET A 162 -10.31 -14.77 3.94
N MET A 163 -10.36 -14.82 5.27
CA MET A 163 -10.07 -16.03 6.05
C MET A 163 -11.11 -17.12 5.81
N GLU A 164 -12.40 -16.78 5.80
CA GLU A 164 -13.49 -17.71 5.49
C GLU A 164 -13.30 -18.30 4.09
N TRP A 165 -13.01 -17.46 3.10
CA TRP A 165 -12.74 -17.92 1.73
C TRP A 165 -11.53 -18.87 1.66
N ALA A 166 -10.41 -18.48 2.29
CA ALA A 166 -9.18 -19.29 2.30
C ALA A 166 -9.39 -20.65 3.00
N PHE A 167 -10.19 -20.66 4.07
CA PHE A 167 -10.57 -21.90 4.78
C PHE A 167 -11.38 -22.83 3.88
N LEU A 168 -12.40 -22.31 3.20
CA LEU A 168 -13.23 -23.09 2.28
C LEU A 168 -12.44 -23.65 1.10
N LYS A 169 -11.35 -22.98 0.71
CA LYS A 169 -10.43 -23.43 -0.35
C LYS A 169 -9.35 -24.39 0.15
N GLY A 170 -9.28 -24.67 1.45
CA GLY A 170 -8.26 -25.54 2.03
C GLY A 170 -6.84 -25.00 1.91
N LEU A 171 -6.67 -23.65 1.90
CA LEU A 171 -5.37 -23.02 1.69
C LEU A 171 -4.50 -23.00 2.95
N PHE A 172 -5.06 -23.25 4.13
CA PHE A 172 -4.30 -23.19 5.36
C PHE A 172 -3.43 -24.45 5.55
N ASN A 173 -2.14 -24.20 5.65
CA ASN A 173 -1.10 -25.17 6.00
C ASN A 173 -0.05 -24.44 6.86
N PRO A 174 0.93 -25.15 7.48
CA PRO A 174 1.94 -24.50 8.34
C PRO A 174 2.80 -23.41 7.68
N GLN A 175 2.87 -23.36 6.35
CA GLN A 175 3.61 -22.36 5.60
C GLN A 175 2.75 -21.18 5.14
N THR A 176 1.43 -21.29 5.23
CA THR A 176 0.51 -20.23 4.83
C THR A 176 0.68 -19.02 5.74
N LYS A 177 0.94 -17.87 5.14
CA LYS A 177 1.04 -16.59 5.85
C LYS A 177 -0.23 -15.78 5.61
N VAL A 178 -0.72 -15.17 6.68
CA VAL A 178 -1.74 -14.13 6.64
C VAL A 178 -0.99 -12.80 6.68
N LEU A 179 -1.31 -11.91 5.76
CA LEU A 179 -0.60 -10.64 5.62
C LEU A 179 -1.50 -9.54 5.04
N SER A 180 -1.07 -8.30 5.16
CA SER A 180 -1.68 -7.17 4.45
C SER A 180 -0.66 -6.47 3.58
N ILE A 181 -1.11 -5.81 2.51
CA ILE A 181 -0.31 -4.86 1.73
C ILE A 181 -0.94 -3.48 1.92
N CYS A 182 -0.16 -2.56 2.50
CA CYS A 182 -0.59 -1.20 2.86
C CYS A 182 -0.22 -0.24 1.72
N HIS A 183 -1.20 0.12 0.87
CA HIS A 183 -0.93 0.94 -0.31
C HIS A 183 -0.78 2.42 -0.01
N ASP A 184 -1.34 2.89 1.09
CA ASP A 184 -1.52 4.31 1.35
C ASP A 184 -1.00 4.70 2.75
N ASP A 185 -0.55 5.95 2.84
CA ASP A 185 -0.18 6.60 4.10
C ASP A 185 -1.39 7.41 4.60
N PRO A 186 -1.93 7.11 5.80
CA PRO A 186 -3.07 7.83 6.37
C PRO A 186 -2.83 9.35 6.57
N GLU A 187 -1.58 9.80 6.64
CA GLU A 187 -1.25 11.22 6.71
C GLU A 187 -1.37 11.92 5.34
N VAL A 188 -1.40 11.15 4.25
CA VAL A 188 -1.40 11.64 2.86
C VAL A 188 -2.74 11.41 2.18
N THR A 189 -3.30 10.20 2.36
CA THR A 189 -4.52 9.74 1.69
C THR A 189 -5.74 9.95 2.58
N PRO A 190 -6.84 10.52 2.06
CA PRO A 190 -8.09 10.61 2.80
C PRO A 190 -8.55 9.23 3.28
N SER A 191 -9.03 9.15 4.52
CA SER A 191 -9.31 7.88 5.20
C SER A 191 -10.26 6.98 4.42
N GLU A 192 -11.29 7.56 3.77
CA GLU A 192 -12.28 6.85 2.94
C GLU A 192 -11.71 6.32 1.61
N LYS A 193 -10.47 6.66 1.27
CA LYS A 193 -9.77 6.24 0.05
C LYS A 193 -8.53 5.38 0.30
N ILE A 194 -8.21 5.11 1.57
CA ILE A 194 -7.10 4.23 1.95
C ILE A 194 -7.36 2.82 1.41
N ARG A 195 -6.34 2.22 0.81
CA ARG A 195 -6.37 0.88 0.23
C ARG A 195 -5.52 -0.07 1.06
N LEU A 196 -6.11 -1.20 1.42
CA LEU A 196 -5.44 -2.31 2.08
C LEU A 196 -5.82 -3.60 1.37
N ASP A 197 -4.85 -4.43 1.02
CA ASP A 197 -5.12 -5.78 0.54
C ASP A 197 -4.98 -6.76 1.70
N CYS A 198 -6.07 -7.43 2.06
CA CYS A 198 -6.11 -8.50 3.04
C CYS A 198 -5.74 -9.80 2.34
N CYS A 199 -4.61 -10.41 2.68
CA CYS A 199 -3.96 -11.44 1.86
C CYS A 199 -3.72 -12.74 2.61
N VAL A 200 -3.69 -13.84 1.83
CA VAL A 200 -3.07 -15.12 2.21
C VAL A 200 -2.08 -15.55 1.12
N THR A 201 -0.98 -16.19 1.52
CA THR A 201 -0.05 -16.77 0.54
C THR A 201 -0.69 -17.94 -0.18
N VAL A 202 -0.44 -18.04 -1.48
CA VAL A 202 -0.90 -19.11 -2.36
C VAL A 202 0.27 -19.60 -3.21
N ASP A 203 0.12 -20.77 -3.83
CA ASP A 203 1.10 -21.23 -4.80
C ASP A 203 0.98 -20.52 -6.16
N ASP A 204 1.97 -20.71 -7.03
CA ASP A 204 2.03 -20.03 -8.33
C ASP A 204 0.92 -20.45 -9.30
N SER A 205 0.29 -21.60 -9.05
CA SER A 205 -0.81 -22.12 -9.88
C SER A 205 -2.14 -21.47 -9.59
N PHE A 206 -2.25 -20.71 -8.49
CA PHE A 206 -3.51 -20.06 -8.10
C PHE A 206 -4.00 -19.12 -9.18
N THR A 207 -5.28 -19.25 -9.53
CA THR A 207 -5.97 -18.38 -10.49
C THR A 207 -7.03 -17.56 -9.75
N PRO A 208 -7.07 -16.23 -9.95
CA PRO A 208 -8.10 -15.35 -9.37
C PRO A 208 -9.52 -15.84 -9.65
N GLU A 209 -10.41 -15.72 -8.64
CA GLU A 209 -11.81 -16.12 -8.75
C GLU A 209 -12.75 -15.23 -7.91
N GLY A 210 -13.93 -14.96 -8.44
CA GLY A 210 -14.94 -14.15 -7.76
C GLY A 210 -14.47 -12.74 -7.50
N GLU A 211 -14.35 -12.35 -6.23
CA GLU A 211 -13.81 -11.06 -5.78
C GLU A 211 -12.34 -11.15 -5.36
N VAL A 212 -11.78 -12.37 -5.33
CA VAL A 212 -10.39 -12.60 -4.91
C VAL A 212 -9.46 -12.46 -6.09
N GLU A 213 -8.54 -11.53 -6.00
CA GLU A 213 -7.46 -11.30 -6.98
C GLU A 213 -6.14 -11.90 -6.48
N ALA A 214 -5.12 -11.85 -7.33
CA ALA A 214 -3.78 -12.29 -6.98
C ALA A 214 -2.73 -11.25 -7.39
N GLN A 215 -1.69 -11.14 -6.58
CA GLN A 215 -0.50 -10.36 -6.90
C GLN A 215 0.75 -11.04 -6.34
N THR A 216 1.92 -10.53 -6.71
CA THR A 216 3.20 -11.06 -6.24
C THR A 216 3.95 -9.98 -5.49
N ILE A 217 4.28 -10.24 -4.23
CA ILE A 217 5.24 -9.48 -3.47
C ILE A 217 6.63 -9.86 -4.01
N PRO A 218 7.46 -8.91 -4.48
CA PRO A 218 8.72 -9.23 -5.11
C PRO A 218 9.73 -9.84 -4.14
N ALA A 219 10.64 -10.64 -4.65
CA ALA A 219 11.84 -11.02 -3.92
C ALA A 219 12.74 -9.79 -3.74
N GLY A 220 13.47 -9.74 -2.63
CA GLY A 220 14.42 -8.66 -2.37
C GLY A 220 14.88 -8.60 -0.93
N GLU A 221 15.71 -7.60 -0.64
CA GLU A 221 16.12 -7.29 0.72
C GLU A 221 15.11 -6.36 1.37
N TYR A 222 14.64 -6.72 2.55
CA TYR A 222 13.61 -5.99 3.29
C TYR A 222 14.15 -5.56 4.66
N ALA A 223 13.80 -4.35 5.06
CA ALA A 223 13.81 -3.98 6.47
C ALA A 223 12.60 -4.66 7.13
N VAL A 224 12.83 -5.45 8.16
CA VAL A 224 11.80 -6.21 8.88
C VAL A 224 11.80 -5.78 10.33
N LEU A 225 10.77 -5.02 10.73
CA LEU A 225 10.54 -4.62 12.11
C LEU A 225 9.53 -5.55 12.75
N THR A 226 9.86 -6.10 13.92
CA THR A 226 8.93 -6.85 14.74
C THR A 226 8.18 -5.90 15.67
N HIS A 227 6.89 -5.73 15.42
CA HIS A 227 5.96 -5.02 16.29
C HIS A 227 5.31 -6.03 17.25
N ARG A 228 5.27 -5.69 18.54
CA ARG A 228 4.58 -6.47 19.57
C ARG A 228 3.48 -5.65 20.21
N GLY A 229 2.31 -6.26 20.40
CA GLY A 229 1.14 -5.63 20.96
C GLY A 229 0.06 -5.28 19.95
N SER A 230 -0.84 -4.41 20.38
CA SER A 230 -2.02 -3.99 19.62
C SER A 230 -1.70 -3.43 18.24
N TYR A 231 -2.57 -3.71 17.29
CA TYR A 231 -2.50 -3.10 15.94
C TYR A 231 -2.62 -1.57 15.98
N ASP A 232 -3.18 -0.98 17.03
CA ASP A 232 -3.23 0.48 17.21
C ASP A 232 -1.84 1.11 17.34
N GLY A 233 -0.85 0.33 17.82
CA GLY A 233 0.56 0.74 17.91
C GLY A 233 1.34 0.68 16.59
N LEU A 234 0.78 0.12 15.53
CA LEU A 234 1.47 0.01 14.23
C LEU A 234 1.85 1.38 13.65
N ALA A 235 1.00 2.38 13.81
CA ALA A 235 1.29 3.74 13.33
C ALA A 235 2.59 4.32 13.93
N ASP A 236 2.88 4.03 15.22
CA ASP A 236 4.12 4.46 15.88
C ASP A 236 5.33 3.68 15.37
N SER A 237 5.14 2.39 15.04
CA SER A 237 6.17 1.56 14.42
C SER A 237 6.54 2.05 13.02
N TYR A 238 5.57 2.40 12.20
CA TYR A 238 5.78 3.02 10.89
C TYR A 238 6.47 4.37 11.01
N ARG A 239 6.02 5.22 11.95
CA ARG A 239 6.63 6.53 12.18
C ARG A 239 8.11 6.38 12.55
N TRP A 240 8.45 5.44 13.44
CA TRP A 240 9.84 5.16 13.79
C TRP A 240 10.66 4.65 12.60
N LEU A 241 10.11 3.73 11.77
CA LEU A 241 10.80 3.22 10.57
C LEU A 241 11.15 4.31 9.57
N TYR A 242 10.18 5.17 9.24
CA TYR A 242 10.37 6.24 8.25
C TYR A 242 11.14 7.44 8.79
N GLY A 243 11.11 7.67 10.09
CA GLY A 243 11.81 8.79 10.74
C GLY A 243 13.21 8.43 11.21
N GLU A 244 13.28 7.64 12.27
CA GLU A 244 14.52 7.36 12.99
C GLU A 244 15.39 6.32 12.27
N TRP A 245 14.83 5.13 12.02
CA TRP A 245 15.62 4.06 11.41
C TRP A 245 16.13 4.42 10.02
N LEU A 246 15.29 4.97 9.16
CA LEU A 246 15.68 5.33 7.79
C LEU A 246 16.82 6.37 7.80
N SER A 247 16.77 7.36 8.72
CA SER A 247 17.78 8.42 8.81
C SER A 247 19.14 7.92 9.31
N THR A 248 19.17 6.82 10.06
CA THR A 248 20.39 6.27 10.71
C THR A 248 20.95 5.04 10.00
N SER A 249 20.15 4.36 9.20
CA SER A 249 20.51 3.07 8.58
C SER A 249 21.40 3.20 7.34
N ALA A 250 21.57 4.42 6.77
CA ALA A 250 22.20 4.65 5.47
C ALA A 250 21.55 3.84 4.32
N ARG A 251 20.27 3.47 4.44
CA ARG A 251 19.49 2.71 3.46
C ARG A 251 18.35 3.57 2.92
N GLU A 252 17.82 3.19 1.77
CA GLU A 252 16.63 3.82 1.18
C GLU A 252 15.55 2.77 0.95
N PHE A 253 14.29 3.15 1.15
CA PHE A 253 13.15 2.30 0.80
C PHE A 253 12.89 2.34 -0.71
N ALA A 254 12.54 1.20 -1.27
CA ALA A 254 12.07 1.14 -2.64
C ALA A 254 10.65 1.74 -2.73
N ASN A 255 10.30 2.28 -3.90
CA ASN A 255 8.94 2.81 -4.15
C ASN A 255 7.94 1.64 -4.36
N ARG A 256 7.68 0.90 -3.29
CA ARG A 256 6.73 -0.22 -3.22
C ARG A 256 5.96 -0.14 -1.92
N PRO A 257 4.68 -0.56 -1.91
CA PRO A 257 3.91 -0.64 -0.69
C PRO A 257 4.58 -1.56 0.34
N PRO A 258 4.66 -1.17 1.61
CA PRO A 258 5.01 -2.09 2.69
C PRO A 258 3.94 -3.18 2.84
N PHE A 259 4.33 -4.27 3.47
CA PHE A 259 3.40 -5.31 3.86
C PHE A 259 3.63 -5.76 5.31
N GLU A 260 2.58 -6.25 5.94
CA GLU A 260 2.60 -6.73 7.31
C GLU A 260 2.31 -8.22 7.33
N ILE A 261 3.15 -9.01 8.03
CA ILE A 261 2.89 -10.43 8.27
C ILE A 261 2.37 -10.57 9.69
N TYR A 262 1.17 -11.12 9.84
CA TYR A 262 0.57 -11.43 11.13
C TYR A 262 1.05 -12.82 11.58
N VAL A 263 1.92 -12.83 12.61
CA VAL A 263 2.61 -14.07 13.07
C VAL A 263 1.68 -14.96 13.87
N ASN A 264 0.78 -14.36 14.64
CA ASN A 264 -0.23 -15.04 15.44
C ASN A 264 -1.61 -14.43 15.20
N ASN A 265 -2.64 -15.09 15.70
CA ASN A 265 -4.03 -14.78 15.39
C ASN A 265 -4.70 -14.03 16.57
N PRO A 266 -5.33 -12.87 16.33
CA PRO A 266 -5.99 -12.11 17.37
C PRO A 266 -7.21 -12.81 18.00
N SER A 267 -7.71 -13.90 17.39
CA SER A 267 -8.82 -14.66 17.98
C SER A 267 -8.40 -15.61 19.12
N ASP A 268 -7.11 -15.93 19.23
CA ASP A 268 -6.56 -16.87 20.21
C ASP A 268 -5.33 -16.35 20.98
N THR A 269 -4.88 -15.13 20.65
CA THR A 269 -3.71 -14.48 21.25
C THR A 269 -4.15 -13.19 21.93
N PRO A 270 -3.77 -12.97 23.22
CA PRO A 270 -3.99 -11.68 23.88
C PRO A 270 -3.38 -10.52 23.09
N GLU A 271 -4.02 -9.36 23.14
CA GLU A 271 -3.64 -8.19 22.35
C GLU A 271 -2.18 -7.77 22.57
N ASP A 272 -1.70 -7.81 23.83
CA ASP A 272 -0.32 -7.48 24.20
C ASP A 272 0.72 -8.46 23.65
N ASP A 273 0.31 -9.69 23.33
CA ASP A 273 1.15 -10.77 22.81
C ASP A 273 1.08 -10.89 21.27
N LEU A 274 0.30 -10.04 20.60
CA LEU A 274 0.25 -10.01 19.15
C LEU A 274 1.61 -9.65 18.56
N VAL A 275 1.98 -10.32 17.47
CA VAL A 275 3.24 -10.11 16.77
C VAL A 275 2.97 -9.85 15.30
N THR A 276 3.37 -8.67 14.85
CA THR A 276 3.29 -8.25 13.44
C THR A 276 4.68 -7.93 12.92
N LYS A 277 5.05 -8.47 11.75
CA LYS A 277 6.29 -8.09 11.07
C LYS A 277 5.97 -7.08 9.99
N ILE A 278 6.45 -5.86 10.15
CA ILE A 278 6.37 -4.81 9.13
C ILE A 278 7.56 -4.98 8.20
N CYS A 279 7.30 -5.19 6.91
CA CYS A 279 8.31 -5.45 5.88
C CYS A 279 8.32 -4.35 4.84
N ILE A 280 9.44 -3.64 4.69
CA ILE A 280 9.60 -2.58 3.69
C ILE A 280 10.77 -2.93 2.78
N LEU A 281 10.51 -2.99 1.46
CA LEU A 281 11.53 -3.31 0.46
C LEU A 281 12.60 -2.21 0.43
N LEU A 282 13.86 -2.64 0.46
CA LEU A 282 15.02 -1.75 0.35
C LEU A 282 15.44 -1.58 -1.11
N GLN A 283 15.98 -0.41 -1.44
CA GLN A 283 16.69 -0.23 -2.71
C GLN A 283 17.98 -1.06 -2.68
N PRO A 284 18.40 -1.61 -3.82
CA PRO A 284 19.73 -2.21 -3.94
C PRO A 284 20.81 -1.24 -3.47
N ALA A 285 21.79 -1.74 -2.72
CA ALA A 285 22.93 -0.95 -2.22
C ALA A 285 23.84 -0.48 -3.33
#